data_cd61c8327c4c4daa8fc8767ff3c769fd
#
_entry.id   cd61c8327c4c4daa8fc8767ff3c769fd
#
_cell.length_a   1.000
_cell.length_b   1.000
_cell.length_c   1.000
_cell.angle_alpha   90.00
_cell.angle_beta   90.00
_cell.angle_gamma   90.00
#
_symmetry.space_group_name_H-M   'P 1'
#
loop_
_entity.id
_entity.type
_entity.pdbx_description
1 polymer ?
#
loop_
_entity_poly.entity_id
_entity_poly.type
_entity_poly.pdbx_seq_one_letter_code
_entity_poly.pdbx_strand_id
1 'polypeptide(L)'
;ITAFMPLYEEHKWGTNLPYMIAGANSIPQKEVMSWVVNRAYSFNSIVRAVENKKNKVKDNARYPMLKSNTAAKVLIVGGGNSSVEHFDAIEEFILANPDMPIVFVTARHASLYKSVPNRKIYCLIGNEAKRMKKNLSEEDYHGICLLSPYPRVMGTEVPSFAEDTTFELPAISFTSYYKDSCTAVALQACIELSATEVFVVGYDGYKGEILSEKEMVLSNENKVLFEEFMKSNKAILNSLTPSLYKNLNIKSIYQFL
;
A
#
# COMPACT_ATOMS: atom_id res chain seq x y z
N ILE A 1 -17.74 -8.46 -19.31
CA ILE A 1 -18.19 -7.71 -18.10
C ILE A 1 -19.51 -7.03 -18.36
N THR A 2 -19.68 -6.36 -19.50
CA THR A 2 -20.95 -5.74 -19.93
C THR A 2 -22.12 -6.72 -19.98
N ALA A 3 -21.86 -8.00 -20.27
CA ALA A 3 -22.89 -9.05 -20.28
C ALA A 3 -23.46 -9.40 -18.89
N PHE A 4 -22.77 -9.02 -17.81
CA PHE A 4 -23.25 -9.29 -16.44
C PHE A 4 -24.16 -8.20 -15.89
N MET A 5 -24.11 -6.99 -16.45
CA MET A 5 -24.90 -5.87 -15.93
C MET A 5 -26.40 -6.12 -15.89
N PRO A 6 -27.04 -6.62 -17.00
CA PRO A 6 -28.46 -6.96 -16.97
C PRO A 6 -28.79 -8.05 -15.96
N LEU A 7 -27.95 -9.10 -15.90
CA LEU A 7 -28.14 -10.20 -14.96
C LEU A 7 -27.95 -9.78 -13.51
N TYR A 8 -27.06 -8.84 -13.26
CA TYR A 8 -26.86 -8.25 -11.93
C TYR A 8 -28.11 -7.50 -11.47
N GLU A 9 -28.72 -6.68 -12.32
CA GLU A 9 -29.93 -5.94 -12.00
C GLU A 9 -31.13 -6.88 -11.73
N GLU A 10 -31.28 -7.94 -12.53
CA GLU A 10 -32.34 -8.92 -12.34
C GLU A 10 -32.22 -9.72 -11.04
N HIS A 11 -31.01 -10.11 -10.67
CA HIS A 11 -30.75 -10.97 -9.52
C HIS A 11 -30.39 -10.23 -8.25
N LYS A 12 -30.28 -8.91 -8.26
CA LYS A 12 -29.98 -8.05 -7.10
C LYS A 12 -28.89 -8.61 -6.19
N TRP A 13 -27.72 -8.94 -6.74
CA TRP A 13 -26.64 -9.55 -5.98
C TRP A 13 -26.96 -10.92 -5.38
N GLY A 14 -27.72 -11.71 -6.06
CA GLY A 14 -27.96 -13.09 -5.65
C GLY A 14 -26.67 -13.92 -5.63
N THR A 15 -26.79 -15.14 -5.12
CA THR A 15 -25.71 -16.15 -5.04
C THR A 15 -25.08 -16.50 -6.40
N ASN A 16 -25.73 -16.12 -7.50
CA ASN A 16 -25.29 -16.43 -8.86
C ASN A 16 -24.15 -15.55 -9.38
N LEU A 17 -23.98 -14.33 -8.85
CA LEU A 17 -22.95 -13.40 -9.36
C LEU A 17 -21.52 -13.98 -9.31
N PRO A 18 -21.05 -14.62 -8.23
CA PRO A 18 -19.74 -15.24 -8.20
C PRO A 18 -19.54 -16.33 -9.25
N TYR A 19 -20.57 -17.14 -9.51
CA TYR A 19 -20.53 -18.19 -10.53
C TYR A 19 -20.43 -17.62 -11.93
N MET A 20 -21.19 -16.56 -12.21
CA MET A 20 -21.18 -15.89 -13.51
C MET A 20 -19.82 -15.24 -13.79
N ILE A 21 -19.23 -14.59 -12.79
CA ILE A 21 -17.89 -13.99 -12.90
C ILE A 21 -16.85 -15.08 -13.16
N ALA A 22 -16.89 -16.17 -12.39
CA ALA A 22 -15.97 -17.28 -12.55
C ALA A 22 -16.07 -17.91 -13.95
N GLY A 23 -17.29 -18.23 -14.39
CA GLY A 23 -17.55 -18.86 -15.70
C GLY A 23 -17.09 -18.00 -16.87
N ALA A 24 -17.50 -16.73 -16.89
CA ALA A 24 -17.19 -15.82 -18.00
C ALA A 24 -15.71 -15.44 -18.12
N ASN A 25 -14.95 -15.53 -17.04
CA ASN A 25 -13.54 -15.09 -17.01
C ASN A 25 -12.55 -16.24 -16.78
N SER A 26 -13.02 -17.50 -16.80
CA SER A 26 -12.21 -18.70 -16.54
C SER A 26 -11.46 -18.63 -15.22
N ILE A 27 -12.03 -17.97 -14.20
CA ILE A 27 -11.47 -17.85 -12.87
C ILE A 27 -12.08 -18.95 -12.00
N PRO A 28 -11.29 -19.70 -11.21
CA PRO A 28 -11.84 -20.70 -10.29
C PRO A 28 -12.89 -20.08 -9.36
N GLN A 29 -14.09 -20.66 -9.33
CA GLN A 29 -15.20 -20.17 -8.51
C GLN A 29 -14.83 -19.97 -7.03
N LYS A 30 -14.03 -20.89 -6.47
CA LYS A 30 -13.55 -20.81 -5.09
C LYS A 30 -12.77 -19.54 -4.83
N GLU A 31 -12.02 -19.05 -5.82
CA GLU A 31 -11.25 -17.80 -5.73
C GLU A 31 -12.20 -16.60 -5.69
N VAL A 32 -13.20 -16.55 -6.56
CA VAL A 32 -14.21 -15.47 -6.58
C VAL A 32 -15.04 -15.48 -5.29
N MET A 33 -15.43 -16.65 -4.82
CA MET A 33 -16.15 -16.79 -3.53
C MET A 33 -15.33 -16.30 -2.34
N SER A 34 -14.03 -16.53 -2.33
CA SER A 34 -13.17 -16.02 -1.26
C SER A 34 -13.14 -14.49 -1.22
N TRP A 35 -13.18 -13.83 -2.37
CA TRP A 35 -13.25 -12.37 -2.45
C TRP A 35 -14.58 -11.83 -1.88
N VAL A 36 -15.68 -12.50 -2.18
CA VAL A 36 -17.01 -12.09 -1.71
C VAL A 36 -17.18 -12.33 -0.21
N VAL A 37 -16.72 -13.47 0.31
CA VAL A 37 -16.86 -13.83 1.72
C VAL A 37 -15.97 -13.01 2.63
N ASN A 38 -14.75 -12.72 2.21
CA ASN A 38 -13.78 -12.03 3.07
C ASN A 38 -13.99 -10.51 3.16
N ARG A 39 -14.77 -9.94 2.24
CA ARG A 39 -15.13 -8.51 2.25
C ARG A 39 -16.53 -8.34 1.62
N ALA A 40 -17.30 -7.39 2.12
CA ALA A 40 -18.51 -6.92 1.46
C ALA A 40 -18.14 -6.09 0.23
N TYR A 41 -17.77 -6.74 -0.86
CA TYR A 41 -17.36 -6.05 -2.08
C TYR A 41 -18.54 -5.39 -2.79
N SER A 42 -18.35 -4.14 -3.17
CA SER A 42 -19.19 -3.55 -4.21
C SER A 42 -18.92 -4.26 -5.54
N PHE A 43 -19.91 -4.25 -6.43
CA PHE A 43 -19.75 -4.79 -7.78
C PHE A 43 -18.49 -4.28 -8.49
N ASN A 44 -18.20 -2.98 -8.37
CA ASN A 44 -17.00 -2.37 -8.93
C ASN A 44 -15.69 -2.99 -8.38
N SER A 45 -15.64 -3.36 -7.12
CA SER A 45 -14.46 -4.01 -6.54
C SER A 45 -14.27 -5.42 -7.11
N ILE A 46 -15.34 -6.15 -7.32
CA ILE A 46 -15.30 -7.48 -7.94
C ILE A 46 -14.83 -7.37 -9.41
N VAL A 47 -15.38 -6.42 -10.17
CA VAL A 47 -14.97 -6.16 -11.57
C VAL A 47 -13.47 -5.83 -11.62
N ARG A 48 -12.98 -4.95 -10.75
CA ARG A 48 -11.55 -4.61 -10.70
C ARG A 48 -10.68 -5.81 -10.34
N ALA A 49 -11.12 -6.67 -9.41
CA ALA A 49 -10.39 -7.89 -9.08
C ALA A 49 -10.30 -8.86 -10.27
N VAL A 50 -11.38 -8.99 -11.05
CA VAL A 50 -11.39 -9.80 -12.28
C VAL A 50 -10.47 -9.21 -13.36
N GLU A 51 -10.48 -7.89 -13.54
CA GLU A 51 -9.60 -7.20 -14.48
C GLU A 51 -8.13 -7.35 -14.09
N ASN A 52 -7.81 -7.25 -12.80
CA ASN A 52 -6.47 -7.53 -12.30
C ASN A 52 -6.02 -8.97 -12.61
N LYS A 53 -6.93 -9.93 -12.49
CA LYS A 53 -6.63 -11.33 -12.88
C LYS A 53 -6.22 -11.43 -14.33
N LYS A 54 -6.99 -10.78 -15.22
CA LYS A 54 -6.72 -10.79 -16.67
C LYS A 54 -5.38 -10.14 -17.01
N ASN A 55 -4.99 -9.12 -16.24
CA ASN A 55 -3.76 -8.36 -16.45
C ASN A 55 -2.57 -8.93 -15.65
N LYS A 56 -2.73 -10.06 -14.97
CA LYS A 56 -1.70 -10.67 -14.11
C LYS A 56 -0.33 -10.80 -14.80
N VAL A 57 -0.32 -11.13 -16.09
CA VAL A 57 0.93 -11.29 -16.86
C VAL A 57 1.69 -9.97 -16.98
N LYS A 58 0.97 -8.84 -17.10
CA LYS A 58 1.58 -7.49 -17.12
C LYS A 58 2.08 -7.06 -15.75
N ASP A 59 1.36 -7.52 -14.70
CA ASP A 59 1.67 -7.22 -13.32
C ASP A 59 2.71 -8.19 -12.71
N ASN A 60 3.15 -9.21 -13.44
CA ASN A 60 4.14 -10.19 -12.99
C ASN A 60 5.51 -9.54 -12.93
N ALA A 61 5.70 -8.81 -11.89
CA ALA A 61 6.92 -8.11 -11.62
C ALA A 61 7.94 -9.03 -10.96
N ARG A 62 9.19 -8.88 -11.35
CA ARG A 62 10.31 -9.69 -10.90
C ARG A 62 10.71 -9.31 -9.47
N TYR A 63 10.25 -10.08 -8.54
CA TYR A 63 10.48 -9.89 -7.10
C TYR A 63 11.94 -10.01 -6.57
N PRO A 64 12.91 -10.66 -7.22
CA PRO A 64 14.22 -10.92 -6.61
C PRO A 64 15.01 -9.71 -6.12
N MET A 65 14.68 -8.50 -6.60
CA MET A 65 15.53 -7.33 -6.36
C MET A 65 15.44 -6.73 -4.94
N LEU A 66 14.37 -6.95 -4.18
CA LEU A 66 14.33 -6.42 -2.80
C LEU A 66 15.28 -7.16 -1.88
N LYS A 67 15.34 -8.48 -1.99
CA LYS A 67 16.19 -9.32 -1.14
C LYS A 67 17.70 -9.09 -1.31
N SER A 68 18.12 -8.63 -2.48
CA SER A 68 19.53 -8.28 -2.74
C SER A 68 19.93 -6.90 -2.20
N ASN A 69 18.98 -6.09 -1.74
CA ASN A 69 19.17 -4.71 -1.33
C ASN A 69 18.71 -4.50 0.12
N THR A 70 19.42 -5.11 1.08
CA THR A 70 19.14 -4.92 2.51
C THR A 70 19.31 -3.46 2.92
N ALA A 71 18.50 -3.02 3.88
CA ALA A 71 18.61 -1.68 4.47
C ALA A 71 18.26 -1.76 5.97
N ALA A 72 19.20 -1.43 6.83
CA ALA A 72 18.98 -1.46 8.28
C ALA A 72 17.90 -0.48 8.73
N LYS A 73 17.81 0.67 8.07
CA LYS A 73 16.82 1.72 8.31
C LYS A 73 15.92 1.89 7.10
N VAL A 74 14.62 2.10 7.33
CA VAL A 74 13.62 2.40 6.30
C VAL A 74 12.72 3.52 6.78
N LEU A 75 12.41 4.49 5.92
CA LEU A 75 11.42 5.53 6.17
C LEU A 75 10.13 5.21 5.42
N ILE A 76 9.00 5.13 6.12
CA ILE A 76 7.66 5.01 5.52
C ILE A 76 6.98 6.37 5.56
N VAL A 77 6.52 6.85 4.39
CA VAL A 77 5.80 8.12 4.25
C VAL A 77 4.31 7.86 4.04
N GLY A 78 3.51 8.26 5.01
CA GLY A 78 2.05 8.25 4.97
C GLY A 78 1.47 9.49 4.31
N GLY A 79 0.13 9.60 4.31
CA GLY A 79 -0.60 10.69 3.66
C GLY A 79 -1.10 11.79 4.60
N GLY A 80 -0.69 11.78 5.86
CA GLY A 80 -1.07 12.78 6.86
C GLY A 80 -0.33 14.12 6.66
N ASN A 81 -0.92 15.18 7.19
CA ASN A 81 -0.39 16.53 7.00
C ASN A 81 0.98 16.73 7.66
N SER A 82 1.28 16.01 8.74
CA SER A 82 2.58 16.11 9.43
C SER A 82 3.77 15.78 8.53
N SER A 83 3.57 14.97 7.46
CA SER A 83 4.62 14.72 6.46
C SER A 83 4.94 15.93 5.57
N VAL A 84 4.05 16.93 5.55
CA VAL A 84 4.23 18.21 4.84
C VAL A 84 4.68 19.30 5.82
N GLU A 85 4.03 19.39 6.98
CA GLU A 85 4.31 20.41 8.00
C GLU A 85 5.74 20.33 8.54
N HIS A 86 6.31 19.11 8.60
CA HIS A 86 7.68 18.87 9.07
C HIS A 86 8.64 18.49 7.92
N PHE A 87 8.32 18.86 6.67
CA PHE A 87 9.08 18.38 5.51
C PHE A 87 10.56 18.75 5.57
N ASP A 88 10.90 19.97 5.93
CA ASP A 88 12.32 20.41 5.98
C ASP A 88 13.14 19.53 6.93
N ALA A 89 12.61 19.26 8.13
CA ALA A 89 13.26 18.37 9.09
C ALA A 89 13.32 16.90 8.59
N ILE A 90 12.29 16.44 7.88
CA ILE A 90 12.27 15.11 7.27
C ILE A 90 13.31 15.02 6.15
N GLU A 91 13.46 16.06 5.32
CA GLU A 91 14.46 16.11 4.25
C GLU A 91 15.87 16.07 4.84
N GLU A 92 16.17 16.86 5.87
CA GLU A 92 17.47 16.82 6.56
C GLU A 92 17.75 15.42 7.13
N PHE A 93 16.77 14.80 7.79
CA PHE A 93 16.90 13.43 8.30
C PHE A 93 17.18 12.42 7.19
N ILE A 94 16.52 12.55 6.03
CA ILE A 94 16.73 11.69 4.86
C ILE A 94 18.16 11.87 4.34
N LEU A 95 18.62 13.11 4.17
CA LEU A 95 19.95 13.43 3.66
C LEU A 95 21.06 12.95 4.60
N ALA A 96 20.82 12.96 5.91
CA ALA A 96 21.72 12.38 6.90
C ALA A 96 21.76 10.83 6.88
N ASN A 97 20.83 10.17 6.18
CA ASN A 97 20.75 8.72 6.06
C ASN A 97 20.68 8.29 4.58
N PRO A 98 21.73 8.44 3.78
CA PRO A 98 21.69 8.28 2.32
C PRO A 98 21.34 6.87 1.86
N ASP A 99 21.65 5.83 2.64
CA ASP A 99 21.35 4.43 2.32
C ASP A 99 19.93 4.01 2.73
N MET A 100 19.18 4.89 3.42
CA MET A 100 17.83 4.61 3.90
C MET A 100 16.81 4.74 2.76
N PRO A 101 16.13 3.66 2.33
CA PRO A 101 15.06 3.77 1.33
C PRO A 101 13.83 4.44 1.92
N ILE A 102 13.08 5.12 1.04
CA ILE A 102 11.81 5.78 1.34
C ILE A 102 10.68 4.97 0.73
N VAL A 103 9.74 4.53 1.55
CA VAL A 103 8.55 3.76 1.12
C VAL A 103 7.32 4.65 1.20
N PHE A 104 6.74 4.98 0.07
CA PHE A 104 5.52 5.77 -0.03
C PHE A 104 4.28 4.87 0.02
N VAL A 105 3.51 5.00 1.08
CA VAL A 105 2.19 4.35 1.23
C VAL A 105 1.17 5.00 0.32
N THR A 106 1.36 6.28 0.05
CA THR A 106 0.55 7.06 -0.89
C THR A 106 1.44 8.02 -1.67
N ALA A 107 1.15 8.19 -2.94
CA ALA A 107 1.84 9.16 -3.79
C ALA A 107 1.32 10.61 -3.61
N ARG A 108 0.48 10.87 -2.59
CA ARG A 108 -0.13 12.20 -2.38
C ARG A 108 0.90 13.33 -2.29
N HIS A 109 1.98 13.10 -1.56
CA HIS A 109 3.03 14.09 -1.29
C HIS A 109 4.38 13.71 -1.92
N ALA A 110 4.40 12.73 -2.83
CA ALA A 110 5.64 12.21 -3.42
C ALA A 110 6.47 13.28 -4.15
N SER A 111 5.82 14.30 -4.72
CA SER A 111 6.50 15.40 -5.41
C SER A 111 7.41 16.24 -4.50
N LEU A 112 7.16 16.30 -3.19
CA LEU A 112 8.02 16.99 -2.24
C LEU A 112 9.39 16.31 -2.12
N TYR A 113 9.43 14.99 -2.31
CA TYR A 113 10.62 14.15 -2.13
C TYR A 113 11.39 13.90 -3.44
N LYS A 114 11.07 14.62 -4.53
CA LYS A 114 11.70 14.37 -5.83
C LYS A 114 13.21 14.67 -5.83
N SER A 115 13.63 15.69 -5.07
CA SER A 115 15.04 16.13 -4.95
C SER A 115 15.91 15.20 -4.15
N VAL A 116 15.35 14.40 -3.21
CA VAL A 116 16.17 13.53 -2.36
C VAL A 116 16.71 12.33 -3.16
N PRO A 117 18.03 11.98 -3.02
CA PRO A 117 18.66 10.96 -3.82
C PRO A 117 18.32 9.53 -3.39
N ASN A 118 17.75 9.36 -2.23
CA ASN A 118 17.43 8.07 -1.63
C ASN A 118 16.55 7.21 -2.54
N ARG A 119 16.73 5.89 -2.49
CA ARG A 119 15.90 4.94 -3.21
C ARG A 119 14.43 5.06 -2.80
N LYS A 120 13.55 5.24 -3.77
CA LYS A 120 12.11 5.41 -3.57
C LYS A 120 11.36 4.15 -3.93
N ILE A 121 10.40 3.77 -3.11
CA ILE A 121 9.53 2.61 -3.27
C ILE A 121 8.08 3.08 -3.11
N TYR A 122 7.24 2.83 -4.10
CA TYR A 122 5.84 3.28 -4.13
C TYR A 122 4.89 2.09 -4.02
N CYS A 123 4.02 2.09 -3.02
CA CYS A 123 2.99 1.06 -2.88
C CYS A 123 1.80 1.38 -3.78
N LEU A 124 1.49 0.49 -4.73
CA LEU A 124 0.39 0.68 -5.67
C LEU A 124 -0.79 -0.23 -5.32
N ILE A 125 -1.79 0.32 -4.62
CA ILE A 125 -3.04 -0.35 -4.30
C ILE A 125 -4.21 0.62 -4.51
N GLY A 126 -5.28 0.13 -5.12
CA GLY A 126 -6.48 0.91 -5.35
C GLY A 126 -6.23 2.12 -6.27
N ASN A 127 -6.35 3.32 -5.74
CA ASN A 127 -6.22 4.55 -6.51
C ASN A 127 -4.81 5.17 -6.49
N GLU A 128 -3.81 4.49 -5.92
CA GLU A 128 -2.47 5.08 -5.77
C GLU A 128 -1.77 5.34 -7.12
N ALA A 129 -1.97 4.50 -8.13
CA ALA A 129 -1.46 4.77 -9.47
C ALA A 129 -2.02 6.07 -10.07
N LYS A 130 -3.30 6.36 -9.84
CA LYS A 130 -3.91 7.63 -10.29
C LYS A 130 -3.35 8.83 -9.56
N ARG A 131 -3.09 8.68 -8.24
CA ARG A 131 -2.45 9.73 -7.44
C ARG A 131 -1.01 9.95 -7.90
N MET A 132 -0.29 8.86 -8.20
CA MET A 132 1.07 8.92 -8.70
C MET A 132 1.13 9.66 -10.04
N LYS A 133 0.30 9.32 -11.03
CA LYS A 133 0.18 10.03 -12.31
C LYS A 133 -0.15 11.51 -12.16
N LYS A 134 -0.90 11.87 -11.10
CA LYS A 134 -1.27 13.27 -10.83
C LYS A 134 -0.12 14.07 -10.20
N ASN A 135 0.69 13.45 -9.35
CA ASN A 135 1.65 14.13 -8.49
C ASN A 135 3.11 13.96 -8.91
N LEU A 136 3.40 13.02 -9.84
CA LEU A 136 4.73 12.78 -10.39
C LEU A 136 4.65 12.78 -11.91
N SER A 137 5.55 13.51 -12.55
CA SER A 137 5.82 13.35 -13.98
C SER A 137 6.66 12.08 -14.22
N GLU A 138 6.74 11.64 -15.47
CA GLU A 138 7.64 10.55 -15.87
C GLU A 138 9.11 10.88 -15.57
N GLU A 139 9.50 12.14 -15.76
CA GLU A 139 10.85 12.65 -15.50
C GLU A 139 11.19 12.70 -14.00
N ASP A 140 10.18 12.98 -13.14
CA ASP A 140 10.36 13.03 -11.67
C ASP A 140 10.28 11.63 -11.03
N TYR A 141 9.85 10.62 -11.79
CA TYR A 141 9.75 9.26 -11.28
C TYR A 141 11.10 8.58 -11.27
N HIS A 142 11.63 8.35 -10.07
CA HIS A 142 12.83 7.57 -9.83
C HIS A 142 12.56 6.57 -8.71
N GLY A 143 12.47 5.29 -9.02
CA GLY A 143 12.22 4.28 -8.01
C GLY A 143 11.59 3.01 -8.55
N ILE A 144 10.97 2.27 -7.63
CA ILE A 144 10.24 1.05 -7.94
C ILE A 144 8.83 1.14 -7.39
N CYS A 145 7.91 0.39 -8.00
CA CYS A 145 6.57 0.20 -7.50
C CYS A 145 6.39 -1.19 -6.91
N LEU A 146 5.65 -1.30 -5.82
CA LEU A 146 5.29 -2.57 -5.20
C LEU A 146 3.79 -2.80 -5.25
N LEU A 147 3.43 -4.00 -5.66
CA LEU A 147 2.06 -4.50 -5.69
C LEU A 147 1.85 -5.48 -4.53
N SER A 148 0.63 -5.54 -4.00
CA SER A 148 0.23 -6.61 -3.09
C SER A 148 0.31 -7.98 -3.79
N PRO A 149 0.48 -9.06 -3.01
CA PRO A 149 0.47 -10.42 -3.55
C PRO A 149 -0.83 -10.72 -4.30
N TYR A 150 -0.72 -11.51 -5.34
CA TYR A 150 -1.89 -12.03 -6.04
C TYR A 150 -2.58 -13.14 -5.21
N PRO A 151 -3.92 -13.27 -5.22
CA PRO A 151 -4.90 -12.42 -5.90
C PRO A 151 -5.15 -11.09 -5.18
N ARG A 152 -5.11 -9.99 -5.94
CA ARG A 152 -5.37 -8.65 -5.42
C ARG A 152 -6.86 -8.39 -5.38
N VAL A 153 -7.33 -7.97 -4.25
CA VAL A 153 -8.74 -7.67 -4.01
C VAL A 153 -9.08 -6.26 -4.48
N MET A 154 -8.18 -5.31 -4.19
CA MET A 154 -8.31 -3.94 -4.69
C MET A 154 -7.73 -3.86 -6.10
N GLY A 155 -8.45 -3.17 -7.00
CA GLY A 155 -7.95 -2.90 -8.34
C GLY A 155 -6.61 -2.17 -8.29
N THR A 156 -5.65 -2.64 -9.07
CA THR A 156 -4.35 -2.00 -9.21
C THR A 156 -4.14 -1.63 -10.67
N GLU A 157 -3.84 -0.36 -10.88
CA GLU A 157 -3.36 0.16 -12.15
C GLU A 157 -1.87 0.42 -12.00
N VAL A 158 -1.08 0.13 -13.02
CA VAL A 158 0.35 0.48 -13.06
C VAL A 158 0.51 1.63 -14.04
N PRO A 159 1.14 2.75 -13.65
CA PRO A 159 1.48 3.79 -14.60
C PRO A 159 2.42 3.27 -15.69
N SER A 160 2.23 3.71 -16.94
CA SER A 160 3.05 3.24 -18.08
C SER A 160 4.55 3.49 -17.85
N PHE A 161 4.90 4.61 -17.27
CA PHE A 161 6.28 4.96 -16.95
C PHE A 161 6.92 4.12 -15.83
N ALA A 162 6.12 3.32 -15.11
CA ALA A 162 6.58 2.48 -14.01
C ALA A 162 6.46 0.97 -14.30
N GLU A 163 6.00 0.56 -15.50
CA GLU A 163 5.76 -0.85 -15.81
C GLU A 163 7.02 -1.71 -15.64
N ASP A 164 8.17 -1.23 -16.12
CA ASP A 164 9.43 -1.97 -16.07
C ASP A 164 10.06 -2.04 -14.68
N THR A 165 9.61 -1.16 -13.76
CA THR A 165 10.12 -1.06 -12.39
C THR A 165 9.08 -1.43 -11.34
N THR A 166 8.02 -2.12 -11.76
CA THR A 166 6.96 -2.60 -10.87
C THR A 166 7.19 -4.05 -10.46
N PHE A 167 7.04 -4.35 -9.17
CA PHE A 167 7.28 -5.66 -8.58
C PHE A 167 6.11 -6.09 -7.70
N GLU A 168 5.78 -7.38 -7.75
CA GLU A 168 4.77 -8.00 -6.88
C GLU A 168 5.43 -8.62 -5.65
N LEU A 169 4.93 -8.34 -4.47
CA LEU A 169 5.34 -9.06 -3.25
C LEU A 169 4.87 -10.52 -3.30
N PRO A 170 5.66 -11.50 -2.83
CA PRO A 170 5.25 -12.90 -2.85
C PRO A 170 4.15 -13.19 -1.84
N ALA A 171 4.19 -12.53 -0.69
CA ALA A 171 3.22 -12.68 0.39
C ALA A 171 3.24 -11.45 1.30
N ILE A 172 2.17 -11.25 2.06
CA ILE A 172 2.17 -10.47 3.29
C ILE A 172 2.27 -11.49 4.42
N SER A 173 3.43 -11.60 5.06
CA SER A 173 3.75 -12.70 5.97
C SER A 173 3.47 -12.40 7.44
N PHE A 174 3.47 -11.13 7.84
CA PHE A 174 3.36 -10.71 9.24
C PHE A 174 1.92 -10.62 9.76
N THR A 175 0.92 -10.64 8.87
CA THR A 175 -0.49 -10.55 9.24
C THR A 175 -1.38 -11.38 8.32
N SER A 176 -2.53 -11.82 8.85
CA SER A 176 -3.63 -12.39 8.07
C SER A 176 -4.69 -11.34 7.70
N TYR A 177 -4.62 -10.13 8.27
CA TYR A 177 -5.59 -9.05 8.10
C TYR A 177 -5.09 -8.02 7.09
N TYR A 178 -6.01 -7.35 6.40
CA TYR A 178 -5.76 -6.17 5.55
C TYR A 178 -4.59 -6.32 4.56
N LYS A 179 -4.39 -7.51 3.98
CA LYS A 179 -3.26 -7.81 3.06
C LYS A 179 -3.20 -6.92 1.82
N ASP A 180 -4.34 -6.33 1.42
CA ASP A 180 -4.45 -5.37 0.32
C ASP A 180 -4.41 -3.92 0.79
N SER A 181 -3.74 -3.65 1.89
CA SER A 181 -3.48 -2.30 2.37
C SER A 181 -2.12 -1.80 1.89
N CYS A 182 -2.03 -0.53 1.51
CA CYS A 182 -0.73 0.09 1.22
C CYS A 182 0.20 0.05 2.43
N THR A 183 -0.34 0.20 3.65
CA THR A 183 0.44 0.07 4.88
C THR A 183 0.98 -1.36 5.05
N ALA A 184 0.18 -2.39 4.73
CA ALA A 184 0.65 -3.78 4.79
C ALA A 184 1.78 -4.06 3.79
N VAL A 185 1.65 -3.55 2.56
CA VAL A 185 2.71 -3.67 1.54
C VAL A 185 3.97 -2.94 1.98
N ALA A 186 3.86 -1.73 2.54
CA ALA A 186 5.01 -0.97 3.02
C ALA A 186 5.74 -1.68 4.18
N LEU A 187 5.01 -2.21 5.14
CA LEU A 187 5.58 -2.97 6.26
C LEU A 187 6.21 -4.28 5.78
N GLN A 188 5.58 -4.98 4.83
CA GLN A 188 6.20 -6.17 4.23
C GLN A 188 7.47 -5.83 3.46
N ALA A 189 7.51 -4.69 2.76
CA ALA A 189 8.73 -4.22 2.11
C ALA A 189 9.87 -4.03 3.13
N CYS A 190 9.60 -3.52 4.33
CA CYS A 190 10.58 -3.41 5.39
C CYS A 190 11.13 -4.78 5.83
N ILE A 191 10.28 -5.81 5.90
CA ILE A 191 10.71 -7.19 6.20
C ILE A 191 11.62 -7.72 5.09
N GLU A 192 11.24 -7.53 3.84
CA GLU A 192 12.03 -7.99 2.69
C GLU A 192 13.38 -7.26 2.57
N LEU A 193 13.44 -6.00 3.00
CA LEU A 193 14.66 -5.21 3.10
C LEU A 193 15.51 -5.59 4.33
N SER A 194 15.02 -6.47 5.21
CA SER A 194 15.66 -6.85 6.48
C SER A 194 15.89 -5.67 7.42
N ALA A 195 14.95 -4.70 7.41
CA ALA A 195 15.03 -3.52 8.24
C ALA A 195 15.00 -3.87 9.73
N THR A 196 15.92 -3.28 10.50
CA THR A 196 15.96 -3.40 11.96
C THR A 196 15.34 -2.19 12.65
N GLU A 197 15.27 -1.06 11.94
CA GLU A 197 14.65 0.17 12.41
C GLU A 197 13.78 0.75 11.29
N VAL A 198 12.50 0.95 11.60
CA VAL A 198 11.52 1.50 10.67
C VAL A 198 11.01 2.82 11.24
N PHE A 199 11.15 3.87 10.47
CA PHE A 199 10.62 5.19 10.78
C PHE A 199 9.34 5.43 10.00
N VAL A 200 8.34 6.08 10.60
CA VAL A 200 7.12 6.49 9.92
C VAL A 200 6.88 7.97 10.10
N VAL A 201 6.44 8.64 9.06
CA VAL A 201 5.98 10.03 9.04
C VAL A 201 4.63 10.14 8.35
N GLY A 202 3.79 11.12 8.72
CA GLY A 202 2.49 11.30 8.08
C GLY A 202 1.46 10.22 8.44
N TYR A 203 1.59 9.59 9.59
CA TYR A 203 0.59 8.71 10.19
C TYR A 203 -0.09 9.42 11.38
N ASP A 204 -0.67 10.58 11.12
CA ASP A 204 -1.25 11.47 12.14
C ASP A 204 -2.41 10.80 12.89
N GLY A 205 -3.14 9.92 12.19
CA GLY A 205 -4.45 9.45 12.62
C GLY A 205 -5.54 10.47 12.28
N TYR A 206 -6.77 10.13 12.60
CA TYR A 206 -7.92 10.99 12.35
C TYR A 206 -8.36 11.67 13.63
N LYS A 207 -8.50 13.00 13.58
CA LYS A 207 -8.96 13.84 14.71
C LYS A 207 -10.38 14.32 14.44
N GLY A 208 -11.23 14.29 15.45
CA GLY A 208 -12.60 14.80 15.40
C GLY A 208 -13.46 14.12 16.45
N GLU A 209 -14.54 14.78 16.87
CA GLU A 209 -15.52 14.20 17.79
C GLU A 209 -16.31 13.08 17.12
N ILE A 210 -16.53 13.20 15.80
CA ILE A 210 -17.23 12.22 14.98
C ILE A 210 -16.36 11.91 13.77
N LEU A 211 -15.84 10.67 13.70
CA LEU A 211 -15.13 10.16 12.54
C LEU A 211 -16.14 9.60 11.54
N SER A 212 -15.88 9.81 10.24
CA SER A 212 -16.61 9.08 9.21
C SER A 212 -16.32 7.57 9.29
N GLU A 213 -17.24 6.74 8.81
CA GLU A 213 -17.06 5.28 8.76
C GLU A 213 -15.74 4.90 8.06
N LYS A 214 -15.41 5.59 6.98
CA LYS A 214 -14.15 5.37 6.25
C LYS A 214 -12.91 5.67 7.09
N GLU A 215 -12.93 6.76 7.85
CA GLU A 215 -11.81 7.15 8.73
C GLU A 215 -11.65 6.17 9.88
N MET A 216 -12.76 5.69 10.46
CA MET A 216 -12.74 4.64 11.49
C MET A 216 -12.12 3.33 10.94
N VAL A 217 -12.54 2.91 9.75
CA VAL A 217 -12.00 1.70 9.10
C VAL A 217 -10.50 1.83 8.85
N LEU A 218 -10.04 2.94 8.25
CA LEU A 218 -8.63 3.17 7.96
C LEU A 218 -7.80 3.32 9.24
N SER A 219 -8.33 3.96 10.28
CA SER A 219 -7.66 4.08 11.57
C SER A 219 -7.47 2.72 12.23
N ASN A 220 -8.52 1.89 12.24
CA ASN A 220 -8.44 0.53 12.78
C ASN A 220 -7.51 -0.37 11.96
N GLU A 221 -7.53 -0.25 10.63
CA GLU A 221 -6.63 -0.98 9.73
C GLU A 221 -5.17 -0.71 10.09
N ASN A 222 -4.75 0.56 10.14
CA ASN A 222 -3.39 0.92 10.48
C ASN A 222 -3.00 0.47 11.89
N LYS A 223 -3.90 0.62 12.89
CA LYS A 223 -3.65 0.16 14.24
C LYS A 223 -3.35 -1.34 14.28
N VAL A 224 -4.20 -2.15 13.66
CA VAL A 224 -4.02 -3.61 13.60
C VAL A 224 -2.72 -3.97 12.89
N LEU A 225 -2.42 -3.33 11.76
CA LEU A 225 -1.21 -3.62 11.00
C LEU A 225 0.07 -3.30 11.78
N PHE A 226 0.12 -2.18 12.49
CA PHE A 226 1.27 -1.86 13.35
C PHE A 226 1.41 -2.85 14.50
N GLU A 227 0.31 -3.24 15.14
CA GLU A 227 0.33 -4.25 16.22
C GLU A 227 0.86 -5.61 15.72
N GLU A 228 0.34 -6.10 14.61
CA GLU A 228 0.75 -7.38 14.01
C GLU A 228 2.22 -7.35 13.55
N PHE A 229 2.66 -6.24 12.95
CA PHE A 229 4.05 -6.08 12.55
C PHE A 229 5.00 -6.15 13.74
N MET A 230 4.72 -5.43 14.82
CA MET A 230 5.57 -5.42 16.03
C MET A 230 5.57 -6.76 16.78
N LYS A 231 4.45 -7.52 16.72
CA LYS A 231 4.39 -8.87 17.31
C LYS A 231 5.22 -9.88 16.53
N SER A 232 5.25 -9.77 15.22
CA SER A 232 5.87 -10.76 14.32
C SER A 232 7.30 -10.41 13.91
N ASN A 233 7.73 -9.17 14.14
CA ASN A 233 9.03 -8.67 13.70
C ASN A 233 9.82 -8.04 14.86
N LYS A 234 11.16 -8.16 14.79
CA LYS A 234 12.07 -7.54 15.77
C LYS A 234 12.41 -6.08 15.45
N ALA A 235 11.97 -5.57 14.30
CA ALA A 235 12.24 -4.19 13.92
C ALA A 235 11.53 -3.20 14.85
N ILE A 236 12.25 -2.15 15.19
CA ILE A 236 11.70 -1.06 16.01
C ILE A 236 10.93 -0.12 15.11
N LEU A 237 9.66 0.14 15.44
CA LEU A 237 8.78 1.03 14.67
C LEU A 237 8.63 2.37 15.41
N ASN A 238 9.24 3.42 14.86
CA ASN A 238 9.25 4.77 15.42
C ASN A 238 8.43 5.73 14.56
N SER A 239 7.52 6.51 15.16
CA SER A 239 6.92 7.66 14.50
C SER A 239 7.75 8.90 14.75
N LEU A 240 8.22 9.56 13.68
CA LEU A 240 9.01 10.79 13.76
C LEU A 240 8.16 12.07 13.74
N THR A 241 6.87 11.92 13.43
CA THR A 241 5.90 13.01 13.47
C THR A 241 4.76 12.68 14.45
N PRO A 242 4.00 13.68 14.91
CA PRO A 242 2.87 13.45 15.80
C PRO A 242 1.91 12.39 15.26
N SER A 243 1.45 11.48 16.13
CA SER A 243 0.56 10.39 15.75
C SER A 243 -0.44 10.08 16.86
N LEU A 244 -1.66 9.71 16.48
CA LEU A 244 -2.69 9.20 17.38
C LEU A 244 -2.63 7.68 17.59
N TYR A 245 -1.76 6.98 16.84
CA TYR A 245 -1.54 5.55 16.99
C TYR A 245 -0.66 5.28 18.19
N LYS A 246 -1.28 4.95 19.35
CA LYS A 246 -0.60 4.74 20.64
C LYS A 246 0.39 3.58 20.67
N ASN A 247 0.29 2.68 19.71
CA ASN A 247 1.19 1.54 19.54
C ASN A 247 2.49 1.90 18.80
N LEU A 248 2.64 3.11 18.28
CA LEU A 248 3.89 3.59 17.72
C LEU A 248 4.77 4.20 18.83
N ASN A 249 6.06 3.97 18.73
CA ASN A 249 7.03 4.66 19.57
C ASN A 249 7.25 6.07 19.00
N ILE A 250 6.61 7.07 19.62
CA ILE A 250 6.65 8.45 19.13
C ILE A 250 7.96 9.11 19.55
N LYS A 251 8.76 9.50 18.57
CA LYS A 251 9.97 10.29 18.71
C LYS A 251 9.84 11.57 17.88
N SER A 252 10.36 12.67 18.40
CA SER A 252 10.41 13.90 17.59
C SER A 252 11.51 13.77 16.54
N ILE A 253 11.23 14.13 15.28
CA ILE A 253 12.23 14.17 14.21
C ILE A 253 13.40 15.08 14.56
N TYR A 254 13.15 16.17 15.28
CA TYR A 254 14.15 17.12 15.74
C TYR A 254 15.17 16.55 16.75
N GLN A 255 14.98 15.33 17.24
CA GLN A 255 15.97 14.61 18.05
C GLN A 255 17.05 13.94 17.19
N PHE A 256 16.87 13.87 15.90
CA PHE A 256 17.75 13.19 14.95
C PHE A 256 18.52 14.17 14.04
N LEU A 257 18.26 15.45 14.19
CA LEU A 257 18.97 16.55 13.56
C LEU A 257 20.00 17.11 14.54
#